data_7fb91e3ae82053d56c5a9fa04da745a6
#
_entry.id   7fb91e3ae82053d56c5a9fa04da745a6
#
_cell.length_a   1.000
_cell.length_b   1.000
_cell.length_c   1.000
_cell.angle_alpha   90.00
_cell.angle_beta   90.00
_cell.angle_gamma   90.00
#
_symmetry.space_group_name_H-M   'P 1'
#
loop_
_entity.id
_entity.type
_entity.pdbx_description
1 polymer ?
#
loop_
_entity_poly.entity_id
_entity_poly.type
_entity_poly.pdbx_seq_one_letter_code
_entity_poly.pdbx_strand_id
1 'polypeptide(L)'
;IVMMGDSDDVDVRDRISVAAYLFLNSVLRFGGFDRLDYESIWDLGMKAGEEYAGMERRKPDFTSLFLEHSGNTYFRSDWSERANFLHLHSGTMGAGHGHSDKLHIDLVVNGEDVLMDGGRYTYVSGPKRFSYKDPSGHNTITVDDLPFTVCKDSWECSKLSQPVKENFRCTKLAEFAQAG
;
A
#
# COMPACT_ATOMS: atom_id res chain seq x y z
N ILE A 1 -4.15 -6.75 -2.10
CA ILE A 1 -3.53 -5.92 -1.00
C ILE A 1 -2.12 -5.58 -1.43
N VAL A 2 -1.74 -4.31 -1.31
CA VAL A 2 -0.36 -3.87 -1.56
C VAL A 2 0.47 -4.19 -0.32
N MET A 3 1.50 -4.98 -0.49
CA MET A 3 2.47 -5.31 0.55
C MET A 3 3.59 -4.27 0.52
N MET A 4 3.89 -3.63 1.64
CA MET A 4 4.96 -2.63 1.74
C MET A 4 5.78 -2.87 3.01
N GLY A 5 7.10 -2.95 2.86
CA GLY A 5 7.98 -3.19 4.00
C GLY A 5 7.59 -4.47 4.75
N ASP A 6 7.50 -4.38 6.06
CA ASP A 6 7.10 -5.50 6.94
C ASP A 6 5.58 -5.74 7.00
N SER A 7 4.84 -5.42 5.95
CA SER A 7 3.39 -5.69 5.90
C SER A 7 3.07 -7.18 6.07
N ASP A 8 1.94 -7.44 6.69
CA ASP A 8 1.33 -8.77 6.72
C ASP A 8 0.24 -8.85 5.62
N ASP A 9 0.10 -10.02 5.02
CA ASP A 9 -0.99 -10.30 4.07
C ASP A 9 -2.29 -10.54 4.85
N VAL A 10 -2.94 -9.44 5.21
CA VAL A 10 -4.21 -9.43 5.95
C VAL A 10 -5.24 -8.55 5.25
N ASP A 11 -6.49 -8.94 5.33
CA ASP A 11 -7.60 -8.13 4.82
C ASP A 11 -7.86 -6.95 5.77
N VAL A 12 -7.55 -5.75 5.31
CA VAL A 12 -7.68 -4.50 6.11
C VAL A 12 -9.06 -3.84 5.97
N ARG A 13 -10.04 -4.48 5.32
CA ARG A 13 -11.37 -3.89 5.15
C ARG A 13 -12.13 -3.73 6.46
N ASP A 14 -11.79 -4.47 7.49
CA ASP A 14 -12.27 -4.25 8.86
C ASP A 14 -11.90 -2.84 9.35
N ARG A 15 -10.65 -2.44 9.20
CA ARG A 15 -10.15 -1.11 9.57
C ARG A 15 -10.77 0.01 8.73
N ILE A 16 -10.97 -0.25 7.44
CA ILE A 16 -11.71 0.66 6.55
C ILE A 16 -13.16 0.81 7.01
N SER A 17 -13.79 -0.27 7.45
CA SER A 17 -15.17 -0.26 7.97
C SER A 17 -15.28 0.58 9.24
N VAL A 18 -14.36 0.41 10.20
CA VAL A 18 -14.29 1.22 11.42
C VAL A 18 -14.08 2.69 11.07
N ALA A 19 -13.14 3.00 10.17
CA ALA A 19 -12.89 4.37 9.73
C ALA A 19 -14.10 4.99 9.04
N ALA A 20 -14.81 4.23 8.20
CA ALA A 20 -16.04 4.68 7.55
C ALA A 20 -17.10 5.10 8.57
N TYR A 21 -17.28 4.33 9.64
CA TYR A 21 -18.22 4.63 10.70
C TYR A 21 -17.80 5.86 11.52
N LEU A 22 -16.55 5.90 11.99
CA LEU A 22 -16.04 6.98 12.84
C LEU A 22 -16.02 8.34 12.13
N PHE A 23 -15.72 8.34 10.82
CA PHE A 23 -15.65 9.57 10.02
C PHE A 23 -16.95 9.85 9.23
N LEU A 24 -17.99 9.02 9.39
CA LEU A 24 -19.25 9.11 8.64
C LEU A 24 -19.02 9.24 7.13
N ASN A 25 -18.09 8.45 6.60
CA ASN A 25 -17.59 8.58 5.24
C ASN A 25 -18.13 7.49 4.31
N SER A 26 -19.03 7.87 3.41
CA SER A 26 -19.68 6.95 2.46
C SER A 26 -18.72 6.37 1.41
N VAL A 27 -17.60 7.04 1.11
CA VAL A 27 -16.57 6.53 0.20
C VAL A 27 -15.76 5.44 0.88
N LEU A 28 -15.34 5.62 2.13
CA LEU A 28 -14.72 4.56 2.91
C LEU A 28 -15.68 3.38 3.11
N ARG A 29 -16.98 3.69 3.31
CA ARG A 29 -18.03 2.66 3.41
C ARG A 29 -18.13 1.77 2.17
N PHE A 30 -17.84 2.31 0.99
CA PHE A 30 -17.78 1.53 -0.25
C PHE A 30 -16.68 0.46 -0.23
N GLY A 31 -15.51 0.80 0.34
CA GLY A 31 -14.35 -0.12 0.43
C GLY A 31 -14.40 -1.08 1.62
N GLY A 32 -15.26 -0.85 2.61
CA GLY A 32 -15.39 -1.68 3.80
C GLY A 32 -16.25 -2.93 3.59
N PHE A 33 -16.34 -3.77 4.62
CA PHE A 33 -17.25 -4.92 4.67
C PHE A 33 -18.72 -4.48 4.70
N ASP A 34 -19.64 -5.39 4.42
CA ASP A 34 -21.08 -5.13 4.51
C ASP A 34 -21.54 -4.87 5.94
N ARG A 35 -20.88 -5.46 6.90
CA ARG A 35 -21.13 -5.34 8.33
C ARG A 35 -19.83 -5.15 9.09
N LEU A 36 -19.89 -4.50 10.24
CA LEU A 36 -18.81 -4.53 11.21
C LEU A 36 -18.62 -5.96 11.72
N ASP A 37 -17.37 -6.34 11.93
CA ASP A 37 -17.02 -7.60 12.58
C ASP A 37 -17.29 -7.55 14.09
N TYR A 38 -17.10 -8.68 14.75
CA TYR A 38 -17.35 -8.80 16.18
C TYR A 38 -16.43 -7.91 17.02
N GLU A 39 -15.15 -7.82 16.66
CA GLU A 39 -14.17 -7.00 17.36
C GLU A 39 -14.52 -5.52 17.25
N SER A 40 -14.85 -5.06 16.05
CA SER A 40 -15.29 -3.67 15.82
C SER A 40 -16.58 -3.33 16.58
N ILE A 41 -17.55 -4.26 16.66
CA ILE A 41 -18.78 -4.06 17.46
C ILE A 41 -18.47 -4.02 18.95
N TRP A 42 -17.50 -4.83 19.42
CA TRP A 42 -17.07 -4.81 20.80
C TRP A 42 -16.49 -3.44 21.20
N ASP A 43 -15.66 -2.86 20.33
CA ASP A 43 -15.02 -1.56 20.58
C ASP A 43 -15.97 -0.36 20.43
N LEU A 44 -16.89 -0.43 19.47
CA LEU A 44 -17.75 0.69 19.09
C LEU A 44 -19.17 0.61 19.68
N GLY A 45 -19.54 -0.56 20.20
CA GLY A 45 -20.86 -0.85 20.74
C GLY A 45 -21.88 -1.38 19.73
N MET A 46 -22.91 -2.05 20.21
CA MET A 46 -23.93 -2.73 19.38
C MET A 46 -24.63 -1.78 18.40
N LYS A 47 -24.90 -0.56 18.83
CA LYS A 47 -25.59 0.45 17.99
C LYS A 47 -24.79 0.80 16.73
N ALA A 48 -23.45 0.80 16.82
CA ALA A 48 -22.57 1.05 15.68
C ALA A 48 -22.77 0.03 14.54
N GLY A 49 -23.06 -1.24 14.87
CA GLY A 49 -23.34 -2.28 13.89
C GLY A 49 -24.57 -1.98 13.04
N GLU A 50 -25.66 -1.50 13.67
CA GLU A 50 -26.89 -1.13 12.98
C GLU A 50 -26.71 0.16 12.15
N GLU A 51 -26.09 1.17 12.74
CA GLU A 51 -25.83 2.45 12.08
C GLU A 51 -24.90 2.29 10.88
N TYR A 52 -23.82 1.52 11.03
CA TYR A 52 -22.90 1.22 9.92
C TYR A 52 -23.59 0.47 8.78
N ALA A 53 -24.41 -0.52 9.08
CA ALA A 53 -25.14 -1.27 8.06
C ALA A 53 -26.10 -0.38 7.24
N GLY A 54 -26.65 0.67 7.86
CA GLY A 54 -27.52 1.66 7.21
C GLY A 54 -26.78 2.79 6.47
N MET A 55 -25.46 2.87 6.55
CA MET A 55 -24.68 3.92 5.88
C MET A 55 -24.72 3.78 4.36
N GLU A 56 -24.82 4.92 3.68
CA GLU A 56 -24.66 4.99 2.22
C GLU A 56 -23.29 4.48 1.77
N ARG A 57 -23.25 3.75 0.65
CA ARG A 57 -22.04 3.29 -0.03
C ARG A 57 -21.85 4.08 -1.31
N ARG A 58 -20.91 5.00 -1.32
CA ARG A 58 -20.61 5.83 -2.48
C ARG A 58 -19.32 5.40 -3.14
N LYS A 59 -19.39 4.92 -4.38
CA LYS A 59 -18.21 4.62 -5.19
C LYS A 59 -17.31 5.86 -5.28
N PRO A 60 -15.97 5.73 -5.12
CA PRO A 60 -15.05 6.84 -5.35
C PRO A 60 -15.19 7.42 -6.76
N ASP A 61 -15.07 8.71 -6.90
CA ASP A 61 -15.12 9.46 -8.16
C ASP A 61 -13.73 9.69 -8.79
N PHE A 62 -12.71 9.08 -8.20
CA PHE A 62 -11.33 9.07 -8.66
C PHE A 62 -10.85 7.64 -8.88
N THR A 63 -9.84 7.46 -9.73
CA THR A 63 -9.17 6.18 -9.98
C THR A 63 -7.68 6.24 -9.68
N SER A 64 -7.12 7.44 -9.55
CA SER A 64 -5.71 7.64 -9.28
C SER A 64 -5.51 8.54 -8.08
N LEU A 65 -4.48 8.26 -7.32
CA LEU A 65 -4.16 8.98 -6.10
C LEU A 65 -2.65 9.12 -5.96
N PHE A 66 -2.20 10.34 -5.68
CA PHE A 66 -0.82 10.64 -5.34
C PHE A 66 -0.74 11.12 -3.90
N LEU A 67 0.01 10.41 -3.07
CA LEU A 67 0.29 10.74 -1.69
C LEU A 67 1.72 11.29 -1.58
N GLU A 68 1.89 12.56 -1.88
CA GLU A 68 3.17 13.25 -2.01
C GLU A 68 4.11 13.00 -0.81
N HIS A 69 3.61 13.13 0.41
CA HIS A 69 4.44 12.99 1.61
C HIS A 69 4.93 11.55 1.89
N SER A 70 4.23 10.56 1.38
CA SER A 70 4.63 9.15 1.51
C SER A 70 5.31 8.60 0.27
N GLY A 71 5.30 9.36 -0.84
CA GLY A 71 5.83 8.95 -2.13
C GLY A 71 5.09 7.76 -2.75
N ASN A 72 3.80 7.62 -2.46
CA ASN A 72 2.98 6.55 -3.00
C ASN A 72 2.05 7.07 -4.08
N THR A 73 2.10 6.44 -5.25
CA THR A 73 1.20 6.73 -6.37
C THR A 73 0.40 5.49 -6.72
N TYR A 74 -0.91 5.66 -6.86
CA TYR A 74 -1.84 4.59 -7.19
C TYR A 74 -2.59 4.95 -8.46
N PHE A 75 -2.67 3.99 -9.41
CA PHE A 75 -3.48 4.07 -10.62
C PHE A 75 -4.43 2.90 -10.67
N ARG A 76 -5.65 3.14 -11.12
CA ARG A 76 -6.66 2.10 -11.37
C ARG A 76 -7.42 2.38 -12.65
N SER A 77 -7.83 1.32 -13.35
CA SER A 77 -8.76 1.48 -14.46
C SER A 77 -10.18 1.82 -13.98
N ASP A 78 -10.60 1.20 -12.88
CA ASP A 78 -11.92 1.38 -12.25
C ASP A 78 -11.94 0.75 -10.85
N TRP A 79 -13.14 0.63 -10.25
CA TRP A 79 -13.35 0.04 -8.93
C TRP A 79 -14.05 -1.33 -8.99
N SER A 80 -13.90 -2.08 -10.08
CA SER A 80 -14.37 -3.46 -10.16
C SER A 80 -13.32 -4.45 -9.65
N GLU A 81 -13.74 -5.71 -9.46
CA GLU A 81 -12.84 -6.80 -9.08
C GLU A 81 -11.83 -7.15 -10.18
N ARG A 82 -12.12 -6.78 -11.43
CA ARG A 82 -11.25 -6.99 -12.59
C ARG A 82 -10.46 -5.75 -13.01
N ALA A 83 -10.44 -4.73 -12.15
CA ALA A 83 -9.68 -3.51 -12.42
C ALA A 83 -8.18 -3.81 -12.61
N ASN A 84 -7.57 -3.10 -13.54
CA ASN A 84 -6.11 -2.97 -13.52
C ASN A 84 -5.72 -2.03 -12.40
N PHE A 85 -4.62 -2.33 -11.74
CA PHE A 85 -4.10 -1.51 -10.66
C PHE A 85 -2.58 -1.47 -10.74
N LEU A 86 -2.01 -0.28 -10.53
CA LEU A 86 -0.58 -0.09 -10.39
C LEU A 86 -0.31 0.77 -9.17
N HIS A 87 0.61 0.33 -8.34
CA HIS A 87 1.20 1.10 -7.25
C HIS A 87 2.66 1.39 -7.59
N LEU A 88 3.11 2.62 -7.40
CA LEU A 88 4.51 3.03 -7.45
C LEU A 88 4.89 3.61 -6.09
N HIS A 89 5.90 3.01 -5.44
CA HIS A 89 6.50 3.52 -4.21
C HIS A 89 7.83 4.21 -4.52
N SER A 90 7.93 5.50 -4.22
CA SER A 90 9.14 6.30 -4.41
C SER A 90 9.56 7.06 -3.14
N GLY A 91 8.82 6.90 -2.07
CA GLY A 91 9.03 7.58 -0.81
C GLY A 91 10.33 7.20 -0.09
N THR A 92 10.52 7.77 1.08
CA THR A 92 11.61 7.37 1.97
C THR A 92 11.30 6.00 2.57
N MET A 93 12.34 5.26 2.94
CA MET A 93 12.20 3.96 3.61
C MET A 93 11.37 4.05 4.91
N GLY A 94 11.25 5.22 5.52
CA GLY A 94 10.56 5.39 6.80
C GLY A 94 11.39 4.89 7.98
N ALA A 95 10.79 4.06 8.84
CA ALA A 95 11.41 3.53 10.05
C ALA A 95 11.91 2.08 9.87
N GLY A 96 12.27 1.40 10.95
CA GLY A 96 12.87 0.07 10.94
C GLY A 96 12.06 -1.04 10.23
N HIS A 97 10.75 -0.87 10.11
CA HIS A 97 9.90 -1.78 9.34
C HIS A 97 9.93 -1.55 7.82
N GLY A 98 10.53 -0.46 7.35
CA GLY A 98 10.69 -0.19 5.93
C GLY A 98 11.70 -1.13 5.27
N HIS A 99 11.59 -1.28 3.96
CA HIS A 99 12.50 -2.04 3.12
C HIS A 99 13.27 -1.14 2.16
N SER A 100 14.25 -1.71 1.46
CA SER A 100 14.99 -1.03 0.42
C SER A 100 14.24 -1.17 -0.92
N ASP A 101 13.05 -0.60 -0.97
CA ASP A 101 12.01 -0.79 -1.98
C ASP A 101 11.71 0.47 -2.81
N LYS A 102 12.63 1.42 -2.86
CA LYS A 102 12.46 2.62 -3.67
C LYS A 102 12.25 2.28 -5.15
N LEU A 103 11.31 2.96 -5.79
CA LEU A 103 10.85 2.73 -7.16
C LEU A 103 10.20 1.35 -7.36
N HIS A 104 9.77 0.72 -6.26
CA HIS A 104 9.02 -0.53 -6.34
C HIS A 104 7.67 -0.31 -7.03
N ILE A 105 7.28 -1.30 -7.83
CA ILE A 105 5.95 -1.36 -8.44
C ILE A 105 5.22 -2.65 -8.09
N ASP A 106 3.93 -2.51 -7.75
CA ASP A 106 2.96 -3.60 -7.78
C ASP A 106 2.06 -3.43 -8.99
N LEU A 107 1.71 -4.53 -9.64
CA LEU A 107 0.87 -4.52 -10.82
C LEU A 107 -0.17 -5.64 -10.76
N VAL A 108 -1.43 -5.26 -10.91
CA VAL A 108 -2.56 -6.16 -11.09
C VAL A 108 -3.15 -5.92 -12.47
N VAL A 109 -3.42 -6.97 -13.22
CA VAL A 109 -4.03 -6.91 -14.57
C VAL A 109 -5.25 -7.81 -14.62
N ASN A 110 -6.40 -7.25 -14.98
CA ASN A 110 -7.69 -7.95 -14.98
C ASN A 110 -8.06 -8.62 -13.65
N GLY A 111 -7.61 -8.05 -12.52
CA GLY A 111 -7.84 -8.59 -11.20
C GLY A 111 -6.84 -9.66 -10.74
N GLU A 112 -5.84 -9.99 -11.58
CA GLU A 112 -4.80 -10.97 -11.27
C GLU A 112 -3.47 -10.28 -10.96
N ASP A 113 -2.79 -10.73 -9.89
CA ASP A 113 -1.48 -10.22 -9.50
C ASP A 113 -0.41 -10.60 -10.54
N VAL A 114 0.31 -9.60 -11.05
CA VAL A 114 1.39 -9.77 -12.03
C VAL A 114 2.75 -9.46 -11.42
N LEU A 115 2.85 -8.35 -10.72
CA LEU A 115 4.02 -7.98 -9.90
C LEU A 115 3.53 -7.68 -8.50
N MET A 116 4.09 -8.36 -7.53
CA MET A 116 3.75 -8.19 -6.12
C MET A 116 5.00 -8.18 -5.25
N ASP A 117 4.91 -7.53 -4.10
CA ASP A 117 5.95 -7.57 -3.08
C ASP A 117 5.88 -8.87 -2.27
N GLY A 118 7.03 -9.33 -1.81
CA GLY A 118 7.14 -10.52 -0.98
C GLY A 118 6.84 -10.30 0.52
N GLY A 119 6.65 -9.06 0.95
CA GLY A 119 6.46 -8.72 2.36
C GLY A 119 7.69 -9.04 3.22
N ARG A 120 7.50 -9.50 4.46
CA ARG A 120 8.60 -9.57 5.42
C ARG A 120 9.23 -10.95 5.65
N TYR A 121 8.55 -12.04 5.52
CA TYR A 121 8.92 -13.41 5.91
C TYR A 121 9.30 -13.59 7.41
N THR A 122 10.31 -12.86 7.96
CA THR A 122 10.79 -12.99 9.35
C THR A 122 11.44 -11.71 9.85
N TYR A 123 11.50 -11.55 11.16
CA TYR A 123 12.27 -10.49 11.84
C TYR A 123 13.67 -10.95 12.29
N VAL A 124 13.95 -12.24 12.22
CA VAL A 124 15.27 -12.77 12.60
C VAL A 124 16.31 -12.36 11.57
N SER A 125 17.33 -11.62 12.00
CA SER A 125 18.43 -11.19 11.13
C SER A 125 19.15 -12.40 10.51
N GLY A 126 19.39 -12.33 9.22
CA GLY A 126 20.05 -13.38 8.46
C GLY A 126 19.72 -13.32 6.96
N PRO A 127 20.28 -14.23 6.15
CA PRO A 127 20.13 -14.19 4.69
C PRO A 127 18.67 -14.16 4.22
N LYS A 128 17.80 -14.91 4.88
CA LYS A 128 16.36 -14.93 4.58
C LYS A 128 15.70 -13.56 4.80
N ARG A 129 16.00 -12.89 5.93
CA ARG A 129 15.46 -11.55 6.21
C ARG A 129 15.94 -10.56 5.15
N PHE A 130 17.24 -10.58 4.84
CA PHE A 130 17.81 -9.65 3.86
C PHE A 130 17.27 -9.89 2.45
N SER A 131 17.05 -11.14 2.03
CA SER A 131 16.47 -11.41 0.70
C SER A 131 15.07 -10.83 0.49
N TYR A 132 14.36 -10.45 1.55
CA TYR A 132 13.07 -9.76 1.49
C TYR A 132 13.17 -8.24 1.76
N LYS A 133 14.28 -7.79 2.36
CA LYS A 133 14.46 -6.39 2.75
C LYS A 133 15.35 -5.60 1.78
N ASP A 134 16.23 -6.28 1.06
CA ASP A 134 17.14 -5.68 0.10
C ASP A 134 16.47 -5.43 -1.26
N PRO A 135 17.01 -4.54 -2.11
CA PRO A 135 16.42 -4.22 -3.41
C PRO A 135 16.11 -5.43 -4.30
N SER A 136 16.91 -6.50 -4.18
CA SER A 136 16.71 -7.74 -4.95
C SER A 136 15.42 -8.50 -4.59
N GLY A 137 14.78 -8.19 -3.47
CA GLY A 137 13.49 -8.74 -3.05
C GLY A 137 12.27 -8.00 -3.59
N HIS A 138 12.48 -6.91 -4.32
CA HIS A 138 11.45 -5.98 -4.76
C HIS A 138 11.41 -5.80 -6.27
N ASN A 139 10.28 -5.37 -6.80
CA ASN A 139 10.10 -5.05 -8.24
C ASN A 139 10.65 -3.64 -8.51
N THR A 140 11.96 -3.47 -8.39
CA THR A 140 12.64 -2.17 -8.51
C THR A 140 13.82 -2.23 -9.46
N ILE A 141 14.47 -1.10 -9.69
CA ILE A 141 15.65 -0.96 -10.55
C ILE A 141 16.89 -0.90 -9.67
N THR A 142 17.86 -1.76 -9.95
CA THR A 142 19.22 -1.68 -9.39
C THR A 142 20.22 -1.33 -10.48
N VAL A 143 21.32 -0.66 -10.12
CA VAL A 143 22.42 -0.34 -11.02
C VAL A 143 23.66 -1.05 -10.53
N ASP A 144 24.28 -1.87 -11.39
CA ASP A 144 25.46 -2.67 -11.09
C ASP A 144 25.29 -3.59 -9.86
N ASP A 145 24.05 -4.04 -9.60
CA ASP A 145 23.67 -4.82 -8.41
C ASP A 145 24.02 -4.14 -7.07
N LEU A 146 24.23 -2.84 -7.07
CA LEU A 146 24.54 -2.08 -5.87
C LEU A 146 23.26 -1.69 -5.12
N PRO A 147 23.22 -1.89 -3.79
CA PRO A 147 22.09 -1.47 -2.99
C PRO A 147 22.08 0.06 -2.83
N PHE A 148 20.95 0.69 -3.10
CA PHE A 148 20.76 2.13 -2.83
C PHE A 148 20.43 2.43 -1.36
N THR A 149 20.01 1.43 -0.60
CA THR A 149 19.88 1.45 0.85
C THR A 149 20.68 0.27 1.43
N VAL A 150 21.45 0.48 2.48
CA VAL A 150 22.30 -0.54 3.10
C VAL A 150 21.84 -0.79 4.53
N CYS A 151 21.23 -1.94 4.77
CA CYS A 151 20.79 -2.37 6.09
C CYS A 151 21.86 -3.21 6.78
N LYS A 152 22.09 -2.97 8.07
CA LYS A 152 23.05 -3.69 8.92
C LYS A 152 22.43 -4.92 9.57
N ASP A 153 21.17 -4.79 9.95
CA ASP A 153 20.37 -5.84 10.57
C ASP A 153 18.89 -5.68 10.19
N SER A 154 18.00 -6.35 10.90
CA SER A 154 16.56 -6.31 10.63
C SER A 154 15.93 -4.92 10.81
N TRP A 155 16.60 -4.00 11.52
CA TRP A 155 16.01 -2.74 11.98
C TRP A 155 16.81 -1.50 11.62
N GLU A 156 18.15 -1.61 11.56
CA GLU A 156 19.06 -0.50 11.31
C GLU A 156 19.62 -0.52 9.90
N CYS A 157 19.52 0.61 9.20
CA CYS A 157 20.19 0.83 7.93
C CYS A 157 21.21 1.96 8.06
N SER A 158 22.43 1.75 7.51
CA SER A 158 23.53 2.71 7.59
C SER A 158 23.49 3.76 6.48
N LYS A 159 22.82 3.46 5.37
CA LYS A 159 22.63 4.35 4.24
C LYS A 159 21.18 4.26 3.79
N LEU A 160 20.52 5.40 3.68
CA LEU A 160 19.15 5.52 3.23
C LEU A 160 19.10 6.31 1.91
N SER A 161 18.44 5.74 0.91
CA SER A 161 18.09 6.48 -0.30
C SER A 161 17.05 7.56 0.00
N GLN A 162 17.15 8.66 -0.71
CA GLN A 162 16.18 9.76 -0.62
C GLN A 162 15.49 9.96 -1.98
N PRO A 163 14.20 10.34 -2.00
CA PRO A 163 13.54 10.68 -3.25
C PRO A 163 14.19 11.94 -3.86
N VAL A 164 14.42 11.94 -5.16
CA VAL A 164 15.04 13.07 -5.85
C VAL A 164 13.96 14.02 -6.38
N LYS A 165 12.96 13.47 -7.05
CA LYS A 165 11.87 14.25 -7.65
C LYS A 165 10.68 13.36 -7.94
N GLU A 166 9.51 13.88 -7.67
CA GLU A 166 8.25 13.20 -7.99
C GLU A 166 7.38 14.13 -8.83
N ASN A 167 6.80 13.59 -9.89
CA ASN A 167 5.82 14.28 -10.71
C ASN A 167 4.61 13.36 -10.90
N PHE A 168 3.45 13.90 -10.68
CA PHE A 168 2.18 13.24 -10.96
C PHE A 168 1.34 14.10 -11.89
N ARG A 169 0.76 13.49 -12.91
CA ARG A 169 -0.20 14.16 -13.79
C ARG A 169 -1.31 13.20 -14.15
N CYS A 170 -2.52 13.68 -14.00
CA CYS A 170 -3.73 13.00 -14.43
C CYS A 170 -4.41 13.85 -15.50
N THR A 171 -4.69 13.26 -16.66
CA THR A 171 -5.39 13.90 -17.77
C THR A 171 -6.53 13.00 -18.23
N LYS A 172 -7.40 13.50 -19.10
CA LYS A 172 -8.48 12.69 -19.69
C LYS A 172 -7.98 11.53 -20.58
N LEU A 173 -6.75 11.59 -21.06
CA LEU A 173 -6.20 10.62 -22.02
C LEU A 173 -5.17 9.70 -21.39
N ALA A 174 -4.47 10.15 -20.36
CA ALA A 174 -3.39 9.39 -19.73
C ALA A 174 -3.12 9.88 -18.31
N GLU A 175 -2.65 8.96 -17.49
CA GLU A 175 -2.13 9.21 -16.16
C GLU A 175 -0.63 8.92 -16.17
N PHE A 176 0.13 9.71 -15.44
CA PHE A 176 1.58 9.66 -15.47
C PHE A 176 2.15 9.91 -14.07
N ALA A 177 3.11 9.08 -13.68
CA ALA A 177 3.97 9.32 -12.52
C ALA A 177 5.44 9.16 -12.92
N GLN A 178 6.28 9.98 -12.35
CA GLN A 178 7.73 9.91 -12.49
C GLN A 178 8.36 10.10 -11.11
N ALA A 179 9.32 9.26 -10.79
CA ALA A 179 10.06 9.30 -9.54
C ALA A 179 11.53 8.92 -9.76
N GLY A 180 12.41 9.30 -8.80
CA GLY A 180 13.82 8.98 -8.81
C GLY A 180 14.48 9.16 -7.44
#